data_99bcbb0e6d7fd87ff7df60fdd7edd81a
#
_entry.id   99bcbb0e6d7fd87ff7df60fdd7edd81a
#
_cell.length_a   1.000
_cell.length_b   1.000
_cell.length_c   1.000
_cell.angle_alpha   90.00
_cell.angle_beta   90.00
_cell.angle_gamma   90.00
#
_symmetry.space_group_name_H-M   'P 1'
#
loop_
_entity.id
_entity.type
_entity.pdbx_description
1 polymer ?
#
loop_
_entity_poly.entity_id
_entity_poly.type
_entity_poly.pdbx_seq_one_letter_code
_entity_poly.pdbx_strand_id
1 'polypeptide(L)'
;MPAGIRQGIGLPYGCKDGACGSCKCKLLSGSVHHGTHQTKALSEEEEANGFVLTCCAVPESDLVLESRQVTEVGVLPIKKMPTRVNSMTKVSVDVMVLQLQLPANEPFAYRAGQYVEFILRDG
;
A
#
# COMPACT_ATOMS: atom_id res chain seq x y z
N MET A 1 -4.45 -8.06 3.52
CA MET A 1 -3.09 -7.48 3.47
C MET A 1 -2.50 -7.17 4.85
N PRO A 2 -3.11 -6.40 5.77
CA PRO A 2 -2.50 -6.10 7.08
C PRO A 2 -2.06 -7.32 7.91
N ALA A 3 -2.81 -8.42 7.83
CA ALA A 3 -2.48 -9.66 8.53
C ALA A 3 -1.15 -10.27 8.04
N GLY A 4 -0.92 -10.33 6.73
CA GLY A 4 0.33 -10.80 6.15
C GLY A 4 1.53 -9.96 6.60
N ILE A 5 1.38 -8.62 6.57
CA ILE A 5 2.43 -7.69 7.02
C ILE A 5 2.80 -7.95 8.48
N ARG A 6 1.80 -8.16 9.37
CA ARG A 6 2.06 -8.47 10.79
C ARG A 6 2.80 -9.80 11.00
N GLN A 7 2.66 -10.72 10.06
CA GLN A 7 3.35 -12.03 10.08
C GLN A 7 4.67 -12.03 9.28
N GLY A 8 5.14 -10.87 8.85
CA GLY A 8 6.39 -10.76 8.10
C GLY A 8 6.27 -11.09 6.61
N ILE A 9 5.05 -11.19 6.06
CA ILE A 9 4.80 -11.47 4.66
C ILE A 9 4.46 -10.17 3.93
N GLY A 10 5.28 -9.78 2.97
CA GLY A 10 5.06 -8.65 2.09
C GLY A 10 4.38 -9.07 0.80
N LEU A 11 3.18 -8.56 0.56
CA LEU A 11 2.50 -8.64 -0.73
C LEU A 11 2.60 -7.28 -1.43
N PRO A 12 2.60 -7.24 -2.79
CA PRO A 12 2.59 -5.98 -3.51
C PRO A 12 1.39 -5.13 -3.12
N TYR A 13 1.57 -3.84 -2.95
CA TYR A 13 0.49 -2.89 -2.76
C TYR A 13 0.87 -1.48 -3.21
N GLY A 14 -0.14 -0.65 -3.42
CA GLY A 14 0.01 0.76 -3.76
C GLY A 14 -0.95 1.61 -2.93
N CYS A 15 -2.09 1.99 -3.50
CA CYS A 15 -3.07 2.92 -2.93
C CYS A 15 -3.73 2.46 -1.62
N LYS A 16 -3.93 1.17 -1.41
CA LYS A 16 -4.63 0.53 -0.28
C LYS A 16 -6.15 0.78 -0.24
N ASP A 17 -6.73 1.37 -1.27
CA ASP A 17 -8.13 1.78 -1.36
C ASP A 17 -8.88 1.22 -2.57
N GLY A 18 -8.32 0.19 -3.23
CA GLY A 18 -8.96 -0.47 -4.37
C GLY A 18 -8.89 0.27 -5.70
N ALA A 19 -8.02 1.29 -5.84
CA ALA A 19 -8.01 2.13 -7.04
C ALA A 19 -6.93 1.78 -8.07
N CYS A 20 -5.79 1.20 -7.66
CA CYS A 20 -4.62 1.08 -8.54
C CYS A 20 -4.33 -0.32 -9.08
N GLY A 21 -4.91 -1.38 -8.52
CA GLY A 21 -4.69 -2.76 -8.94
C GLY A 21 -3.33 -3.38 -8.55
N SER A 22 -2.41 -2.63 -7.91
CA SER A 22 -1.07 -3.13 -7.58
C SER A 22 -1.07 -4.34 -6.63
N CYS A 23 -2.10 -4.49 -5.82
CA CYS A 23 -2.27 -5.60 -4.87
C CYS A 23 -3.10 -6.76 -5.41
N LYS A 24 -3.30 -6.81 -6.74
CA LYS A 24 -4.07 -7.88 -7.39
C LYS A 24 -3.35 -9.22 -7.27
N CYS A 25 -4.03 -10.21 -6.73
CA CYS A 25 -3.57 -11.58 -6.58
C CYS A 25 -4.59 -12.56 -7.16
N LYS A 26 -4.15 -13.76 -7.49
CA LYS A 26 -5.02 -14.86 -7.88
C LYS A 26 -5.44 -15.62 -6.61
N LEU A 27 -6.74 -15.82 -6.42
CA LEU A 27 -7.31 -16.70 -5.41
C LEU A 27 -7.29 -18.13 -5.97
N LEU A 28 -6.52 -19.01 -5.35
CA LEU A 28 -6.43 -20.41 -5.74
C LEU A 28 -7.42 -21.28 -4.97
N SER A 29 -7.69 -20.94 -3.71
CA SER A 29 -8.73 -21.59 -2.91
C SER A 29 -9.24 -20.67 -1.80
N GLY A 30 -10.44 -20.99 -1.32
CA GLY A 30 -11.15 -20.21 -0.30
C GLY A 30 -12.17 -19.25 -0.90
N SER A 31 -12.77 -18.43 -0.05
CA SER A 31 -13.75 -17.41 -0.43
C SER A 31 -13.42 -16.05 0.19
N VAL A 32 -13.73 -14.99 -0.53
CA VAL A 32 -13.59 -13.62 -0.10
C VAL A 32 -14.84 -12.82 -0.41
N HIS A 33 -15.16 -11.86 0.43
CA HIS A 33 -16.01 -10.75 0.06
C HIS A 33 -15.14 -9.64 -0.56
N HIS A 34 -15.45 -9.27 -1.82
CA HIS A 34 -14.81 -8.12 -2.47
C HIS A 34 -15.31 -6.83 -1.82
N GLY A 35 -14.39 -6.03 -1.26
CA GLY A 35 -14.73 -4.71 -0.75
C GLY A 35 -14.87 -3.69 -1.90
N THR A 36 -15.23 -2.47 -1.54
CA THR A 36 -15.36 -1.37 -2.52
C THR A 36 -14.05 -1.14 -3.26
N HIS A 37 -14.13 -1.13 -4.58
CA HIS A 37 -12.98 -0.90 -5.46
C HIS A 37 -13.42 -0.33 -6.81
N GLN A 38 -12.48 0.13 -7.61
CA GLN A 38 -12.73 0.64 -8.95
C GLN A 38 -12.61 -0.49 -9.98
N THR A 39 -13.51 -0.53 -10.94
CA THR A 39 -13.53 -1.55 -12.01
C THR A 39 -12.26 -1.55 -12.86
N LYS A 40 -11.57 -0.41 -13.00
CA LYS A 40 -10.26 -0.34 -13.64
C LYS A 40 -9.14 -1.05 -12.86
N ALA A 41 -9.30 -1.21 -11.55
CA ALA A 41 -8.34 -1.92 -10.70
C ALA A 41 -8.62 -3.43 -10.65
N LEU A 42 -9.90 -3.81 -10.70
CA LEU A 42 -10.37 -5.19 -10.76
C LEU A 42 -11.71 -5.20 -11.50
N SER A 43 -11.76 -5.79 -12.68
CA SER A 43 -12.98 -5.90 -13.47
C SER A 43 -13.84 -7.10 -13.02
N GLU A 44 -15.13 -7.08 -13.35
CA GLU A 44 -16.05 -8.19 -13.07
C GLU A 44 -15.57 -9.50 -13.71
N GLU A 45 -14.96 -9.42 -14.91
CA GLU A 45 -14.36 -10.58 -15.58
C GLU A 45 -13.17 -11.13 -14.78
N GLU A 46 -12.32 -10.26 -14.24
CA GLU A 46 -11.19 -10.66 -13.40
C GLU A 46 -11.67 -11.26 -12.06
N GLU A 47 -12.72 -10.69 -11.46
CA GLU A 47 -13.36 -11.29 -10.27
C GLU A 47 -13.89 -12.69 -10.57
N ALA A 48 -14.64 -12.85 -11.67
CA ALA A 48 -15.15 -14.15 -12.10
C ALA A 48 -14.02 -15.16 -12.38
N ASN A 49 -12.86 -14.67 -12.82
CA ASN A 49 -11.65 -15.46 -13.00
C ASN A 49 -10.84 -15.66 -11.71
N GLY A 50 -11.37 -15.27 -10.55
CA GLY A 50 -10.76 -15.49 -9.25
C GLY A 50 -9.61 -14.54 -8.91
N PHE A 51 -9.55 -13.35 -9.48
CA PHE A 51 -8.65 -12.31 -9.02
C PHE A 51 -9.25 -11.52 -7.85
N VAL A 52 -8.39 -11.08 -6.93
CA VAL A 52 -8.79 -10.33 -5.74
C VAL A 52 -7.83 -9.17 -5.50
N LEU A 53 -8.32 -8.09 -4.90
CA LEU A 53 -7.47 -7.00 -4.40
C LEU A 53 -7.24 -7.19 -2.90
N THR A 54 -6.02 -7.55 -2.50
CA THR A 54 -5.71 -7.87 -1.09
C THR A 54 -5.86 -6.68 -0.13
N CYS A 55 -5.95 -5.46 -0.63
CA CYS A 55 -6.20 -4.27 0.19
C CYS A 55 -7.68 -4.13 0.60
N CYS A 56 -8.62 -4.58 -0.23
CA CYS A 56 -10.07 -4.44 -0.05
C CYS A 56 -10.76 -5.74 0.30
N ALA A 57 -10.29 -6.87 -0.25
CA ALA A 57 -10.92 -8.17 -0.04
C ALA A 57 -10.87 -8.59 1.44
N VAL A 58 -12.00 -9.05 1.94
CA VAL A 58 -12.18 -9.60 3.29
C VAL A 58 -12.27 -11.12 3.19
N PRO A 59 -11.39 -11.88 3.85
CA PRO A 59 -11.47 -13.33 3.89
C PRO A 59 -12.75 -13.82 4.57
N GLU A 60 -13.42 -14.80 3.97
CA GLU A 60 -14.56 -15.52 4.53
C GLU A 60 -14.22 -16.97 4.90
N SER A 61 -13.04 -17.44 4.45
CA SER A 61 -12.48 -18.74 4.78
C SER A 61 -10.95 -18.66 4.79
N ASP A 62 -10.27 -19.77 5.03
CA ASP A 62 -8.84 -19.91 4.77
C ASP A 62 -8.58 -19.71 3.27
N LEU A 63 -7.53 -18.94 2.94
CA LEU A 63 -7.22 -18.56 1.57
C LEU A 63 -5.87 -19.12 1.13
N VAL A 64 -5.81 -19.54 -0.12
CA VAL A 64 -4.54 -19.71 -0.85
C VAL A 64 -4.48 -18.69 -1.97
N LEU A 65 -3.50 -17.81 -1.92
CA LEU A 65 -3.28 -16.75 -2.89
C LEU A 65 -1.99 -16.98 -3.66
N GLU A 66 -2.03 -16.77 -4.96
CA GLU A 66 -0.85 -16.66 -5.80
C GLU A 66 -0.54 -15.18 -6.04
N SER A 67 0.67 -14.76 -5.67
CA SER A 67 1.15 -13.39 -5.85
C SER A 67 2.41 -13.36 -6.70
N ARG A 68 2.53 -12.35 -7.56
CA ARG A 68 3.72 -12.15 -8.42
C ARG A 68 4.99 -11.89 -7.61
N GLN A 69 4.85 -11.32 -6.44
CA GLN A 69 5.95 -11.06 -5.52
C GLN A 69 5.48 -11.36 -4.10
N VAL A 70 6.17 -12.25 -3.44
CA VAL A 70 6.07 -12.43 -2.00
C VAL A 70 7.45 -12.15 -1.43
N THR A 71 7.53 -11.18 -0.54
CA THR A 71 8.79 -10.81 0.11
C THR A 71 8.70 -11.13 1.58
N GLU A 72 9.80 -11.59 2.15
CA GLU A 72 9.95 -11.53 3.60
C GLU A 72 10.09 -10.06 3.98
N VAL A 73 9.11 -9.55 4.68
CA VAL A 73 9.20 -8.20 5.22
C VAL A 73 10.13 -8.26 6.43
N GLY A 74 11.38 -7.93 6.20
CA GLY A 74 12.19 -7.37 7.26
C GLY A 74 11.53 -6.03 7.60
N VAL A 75 10.72 -6.04 8.64
CA VAL A 75 9.74 -5.00 8.90
C VAL A 75 10.47 -3.72 9.30
N LEU A 76 10.57 -2.78 8.34
CA LEU A 76 10.66 -1.39 8.74
C LEU A 76 9.25 -1.00 9.22
N PRO A 77 9.05 -0.76 10.53
CA PRO A 77 7.73 -0.44 11.05
C PRO A 77 7.24 0.87 10.43
N ILE A 78 5.92 0.95 10.18
CA ILE A 78 5.31 2.22 9.79
C ILE A 78 5.55 3.21 10.92
N LYS A 79 6.31 4.26 10.63
CA LYS A 79 6.60 5.34 11.59
C LYS A 79 5.79 6.57 11.21
N LYS A 80 5.09 7.15 12.18
CA LYS A 80 4.52 8.50 12.08
C LYS A 80 5.50 9.46 12.74
N MET A 81 5.99 10.43 11.99
CA MET A 81 6.99 11.38 12.45
C MET A 81 6.49 12.80 12.26
N PRO A 82 6.63 13.69 13.27
CA PRO A 82 6.43 15.11 13.04
C PRO A 82 7.49 15.60 12.05
N THR A 83 7.06 16.34 11.05
CA THR A 83 7.93 16.83 9.98
C THR A 83 7.77 18.32 9.82
N ARG A 84 8.88 19.04 9.72
CA ARG A 84 8.91 20.48 9.46
C ARG A 84 9.34 20.72 8.02
N VAL A 85 8.62 21.58 7.29
CA VAL A 85 9.08 22.08 5.99
C VAL A 85 10.21 23.08 6.24
N ASN A 86 11.41 22.74 5.78
CA ASN A 86 12.59 23.60 5.89
C ASN A 86 12.69 24.57 4.73
N SER A 87 12.40 24.13 3.53
CA SER A 87 12.28 24.98 2.35
C SER A 87 11.26 24.45 1.35
N MET A 88 10.71 25.36 0.57
CA MET A 88 9.75 25.08 -0.50
C MET A 88 10.19 25.86 -1.73
N THR A 89 10.44 25.16 -2.84
CA THR A 89 10.87 25.79 -4.08
C THR A 89 9.98 25.31 -5.23
N LYS A 90 9.28 26.24 -5.85
CA LYS A 90 8.51 25.96 -7.07
C LYS A 90 9.48 25.92 -8.26
N VAL A 91 9.63 24.76 -8.88
CA VAL A 91 10.58 24.54 -9.99
C VAL A 91 9.90 24.53 -11.35
N SER A 92 8.57 24.30 -11.40
CA SER A 92 7.75 24.48 -12.61
C SER A 92 6.32 24.88 -12.24
N VAL A 93 5.43 24.98 -13.22
CA VAL A 93 4.02 25.38 -13.01
C VAL A 93 3.29 24.43 -12.04
N ASP A 94 3.64 23.16 -12.07
CA ASP A 94 2.97 22.04 -11.39
C ASP A 94 3.91 21.22 -10.48
N VAL A 95 5.18 21.64 -10.33
CA VAL A 95 6.17 20.92 -9.52
C VAL A 95 6.71 21.79 -8.39
N MET A 96 6.62 21.26 -7.18
CA MET A 96 7.16 21.85 -5.96
C MET A 96 8.19 20.91 -5.33
N VAL A 97 9.38 21.41 -5.05
CA VAL A 97 10.40 20.70 -4.27
C VAL A 97 10.28 21.09 -2.82
N LEU A 98 10.08 20.11 -1.95
CA LEU A 98 10.01 20.27 -0.50
C LEU A 98 11.27 19.70 0.15
N GLN A 99 11.96 20.50 0.95
CA GLN A 99 12.95 19.99 1.88
C GLN A 99 12.30 19.82 3.24
N LEU A 100 12.31 18.58 3.73
CA LEU A 100 11.67 18.22 4.98
C LEU A 100 12.72 17.92 6.03
N GLN A 101 12.56 18.50 7.21
CA GLN A 101 13.37 18.20 8.38
C GLN A 101 12.64 17.20 9.25
N LEU A 102 13.30 16.10 9.53
CA LEU A 102 12.86 15.03 10.43
C LEU A 102 13.49 15.24 11.82
N PRO A 103 12.92 14.63 12.88
CA PRO A 103 13.53 14.64 14.21
C PRO A 103 14.95 14.05 14.17
N ALA A 104 15.91 14.74 14.78
CA ALA A 104 17.33 14.35 14.74
C ALA A 104 17.63 13.01 15.45
N ASN A 105 16.80 12.62 16.39
CA ASN A 105 16.94 11.41 17.20
C ASN A 105 16.21 10.18 16.64
N GLU A 106 15.50 10.32 15.50
CA GLU A 106 14.81 9.22 14.88
C GLU A 106 15.33 8.94 13.46
N PRO A 107 16.05 7.82 13.25
CA PRO A 107 16.50 7.49 11.91
C PRO A 107 15.32 7.19 10.99
N PHE A 108 15.31 7.81 9.83
CA PHE A 108 14.37 7.53 8.76
C PHE A 108 14.95 6.48 7.82
N ALA A 109 14.70 5.21 8.16
CA ALA A 109 15.09 4.11 7.29
C ALA A 109 13.94 3.79 6.30
N TYR A 110 14.30 3.67 5.03
CA TYR A 110 13.35 3.29 3.97
C TYR A 110 14.03 2.39 2.94
N ARG A 111 13.21 1.71 2.15
CA ARG A 111 13.67 0.96 0.96
C ARG A 111 13.11 1.62 -0.30
N ALA A 112 13.85 1.57 -1.39
CA ALA A 112 13.36 2.06 -2.68
C ALA A 112 12.00 1.42 -3.02
N GLY A 113 11.07 2.23 -3.54
CA GLY A 113 9.71 1.81 -3.86
C GLY A 113 8.71 1.88 -2.71
N GLN A 114 9.10 2.29 -1.51
CA GLN A 114 8.15 2.57 -0.44
C GLN A 114 7.43 3.91 -0.65
N TYR A 115 6.21 3.98 -0.11
CA TYR A 115 5.38 5.19 -0.15
C TYR A 115 5.55 6.00 1.13
N VAL A 116 5.45 7.31 0.99
CA VAL A 116 5.34 8.28 2.08
C VAL A 116 3.94 8.87 2.04
N GLU A 117 3.28 8.88 3.18
CA GLU A 117 1.97 9.50 3.35
C GLU A 117 2.13 10.77 4.19
N PHE A 118 1.59 11.89 3.69
CA PHE A 118 1.56 13.15 4.42
C PHE A 118 0.23 13.27 5.15
N ILE A 119 0.31 13.39 6.48
CA ILE A 119 -0.85 13.69 7.32
C ILE A 119 -0.85 15.20 7.55
N LEU A 120 -1.76 15.90 6.91
CA LEU A 120 -1.96 17.33 7.08
C LEU A 120 -2.85 17.59 8.29
N ARG A 121 -2.77 18.82 8.86
CA ARG A 121 -3.55 19.18 10.06
C ARG A 121 -5.05 19.33 9.79
N ASP A 122 -5.40 19.48 8.54
CA ASP A 122 -6.77 19.78 8.11
C ASP A 122 -7.58 18.52 7.75
N GLY A 123 -7.08 17.33 8.10
CA GLY A 123 -7.78 16.04 7.91
C GLY A 123 -7.08 15.10 6.99
#